data_bb689067dbba87076e6fa89818666432
#
_entry.id   bb689067dbba87076e6fa89818666432
#
_cell.length_a   1.000
_cell.length_b   1.000
_cell.length_c   1.000
_cell.angle_alpha   90.00
_cell.angle_beta   90.00
_cell.angle_gamma   90.00
#
_symmetry.space_group_name_H-M   'P 1'
#
loop_
_entity.id
_entity.type
_entity.pdbx_description
1 polymer ?
#
loop_
_entity_poly.entity_id
_entity_poly.type
_entity_poly.pdbx_seq_one_letter_code
_entity_poly.pdbx_strand_id
1 'polypeptide(L)'
;PAVKAKKPGESKLYTNLKEVFDKIPVRDGMTLSFHHHFRNGDKVVNQVLEVAAELGLKNLTVALSSVFPVHQPLIEHFKSGTVTHLDTNYLSGPVAQAISQGVLAKPIMLRTHGGRARAIECGQLHIDVAFIAAPAADSYGNLSGIAGPTACGSLGYAFPDAEYADHTVAVTDYLVAYPLTPVSIPQSR
;
A
#
# COMPACT_ATOMS: atom_id res chain seq x y z
N PRO A 1 17.60 -6.64 -4.30
CA PRO A 1 16.41 -7.27 -3.68
C PRO A 1 16.32 -8.76 -4.02
N ALA A 2 15.73 -9.54 -3.14
CA ALA A 2 15.52 -10.96 -3.39
C ALA A 2 14.36 -11.14 -4.39
N VAL A 3 14.50 -12.10 -5.32
CA VAL A 3 13.42 -12.45 -6.26
C VAL A 3 12.30 -13.15 -5.49
N LYS A 4 11.09 -12.65 -5.61
CA LYS A 4 9.88 -13.12 -4.90
C LYS A 4 8.97 -13.99 -5.80
N ALA A 5 9.54 -14.70 -6.76
CA ALA A 5 8.79 -15.51 -7.70
C ALA A 5 7.98 -16.62 -7.00
N LYS A 6 6.82 -16.92 -7.57
CA LYS A 6 5.96 -18.02 -7.16
C LYS A 6 6.69 -19.36 -7.27
N LYS A 7 6.56 -20.22 -6.27
CA LYS A 7 7.03 -21.60 -6.32
C LYS A 7 6.06 -22.49 -7.10
N PRO A 8 6.52 -23.55 -7.75
CA PRO A 8 5.63 -24.51 -8.40
C PRO A 8 4.57 -25.05 -7.42
N GLY A 9 3.32 -25.11 -7.86
CA GLY A 9 2.20 -25.60 -7.06
C GLY A 9 1.66 -24.63 -5.99
N GLU A 10 2.28 -23.47 -5.79
CA GLU A 10 1.82 -22.45 -4.85
C GLU A 10 0.80 -21.51 -5.49
N SER A 11 -0.29 -21.22 -4.77
CA SER A 11 -1.23 -20.17 -5.16
C SER A 11 -0.86 -18.87 -4.44
N LYS A 12 -0.86 -17.75 -5.17
CA LYS A 12 -0.70 -16.40 -4.63
C LYS A 12 -2.03 -15.63 -4.56
N LEU A 13 -3.13 -16.29 -4.91
CA LEU A 13 -4.45 -15.65 -4.90
C LEU A 13 -5.12 -15.81 -3.54
N TYR A 14 -5.65 -14.72 -3.04
CA TYR A 14 -6.45 -14.63 -1.83
C TYR A 14 -7.76 -13.93 -2.16
N THR A 15 -8.84 -14.29 -1.49
CA THR A 15 -10.18 -13.77 -1.75
C THR A 15 -10.52 -12.57 -0.88
N ASN A 16 -9.80 -12.38 0.22
CA ASN A 16 -10.00 -11.28 1.14
C ASN A 16 -8.72 -10.91 1.89
N LEU A 17 -8.72 -9.74 2.50
CA LEU A 17 -7.56 -9.20 3.22
C LEU A 17 -7.21 -9.99 4.49
N LYS A 18 -8.17 -10.62 5.16
CA LYS A 18 -7.88 -11.41 6.39
C LYS A 18 -6.98 -12.59 6.05
N GLU A 19 -7.25 -13.30 4.95
CA GLU A 19 -6.38 -14.38 4.46
C GLU A 19 -4.95 -13.88 4.15
N VAL A 20 -4.82 -12.64 3.66
CA VAL A 20 -3.50 -12.02 3.42
C VAL A 20 -2.78 -11.80 4.74
N PHE A 21 -3.46 -11.26 5.77
CA PHE A 21 -2.87 -11.04 7.09
C PHE A 21 -2.50 -12.35 7.80
N ASP A 22 -3.21 -13.45 7.54
CA ASP A 22 -2.85 -14.79 8.05
C ASP A 22 -1.56 -15.32 7.42
N LYS A 23 -1.22 -14.89 6.21
CA LYS A 23 -0.02 -15.34 5.48
C LYS A 23 1.17 -14.41 5.64
N ILE A 24 0.92 -13.12 5.74
CA ILE A 24 1.93 -12.11 5.97
C ILE A 24 1.90 -11.77 7.47
N PRO A 25 2.98 -12.00 8.22
CA PRO A 25 2.98 -11.80 9.67
C PRO A 25 3.04 -10.30 10.01
N VAL A 26 1.96 -9.56 9.71
CA VAL A 26 1.85 -8.15 10.08
C VAL A 26 1.80 -8.03 11.60
N ARG A 27 2.61 -7.12 12.16
CA ARG A 27 2.77 -6.92 13.60
C ARG A 27 2.76 -5.44 13.95
N ASP A 28 2.62 -5.18 15.23
CA ASP A 28 2.76 -3.84 15.80
C ASP A 28 4.08 -3.18 15.38
N GLY A 29 4.01 -1.91 15.07
CA GLY A 29 5.15 -1.10 14.68
C GLY A 29 5.57 -1.19 13.21
N MET A 30 4.98 -2.09 12.42
CA MET A 30 5.31 -2.23 11.01
C MET A 30 4.86 -1.04 10.16
N THR A 31 5.55 -0.84 9.04
CA THR A 31 5.23 0.15 8.02
C THR A 31 4.42 -0.48 6.90
N LEU A 32 3.21 -0.02 6.71
CA LEU A 32 2.34 -0.39 5.61
C LEU A 32 2.36 0.72 4.56
N SER A 33 2.76 0.37 3.35
CA SER A 33 2.80 1.29 2.22
C SER A 33 1.61 1.08 1.30
N PHE A 34 1.13 2.18 0.72
CA PHE A 34 -0.05 2.16 -0.14
C PHE A 34 0.18 2.92 -1.43
N HIS A 35 -0.17 2.26 -2.52
CA HIS A 35 -0.24 2.86 -3.84
C HIS A 35 -1.64 2.75 -4.40
N HIS A 36 -2.22 3.89 -4.72
CA HIS A 36 -3.57 3.99 -5.24
C HIS A 36 -3.59 4.84 -6.51
N HIS A 37 -4.22 4.35 -7.54
CA HIS A 37 -4.36 5.05 -8.82
C HIS A 37 -5.71 5.80 -8.95
N PHE A 38 -6.70 5.47 -8.14
CA PHE A 38 -8.02 6.13 -8.13
C PHE A 38 -8.09 7.44 -7.35
N ARG A 39 -6.97 7.86 -6.73
CA ARG A 39 -6.90 9.08 -5.93
C ARG A 39 -7.98 9.11 -4.84
N ASN A 40 -8.88 10.10 -4.86
CA ASN A 40 -9.96 10.22 -3.87
C ASN A 40 -11.05 9.14 -3.98
N GLY A 41 -10.97 8.22 -4.92
CA GLY A 41 -11.87 7.06 -5.05
C GLY A 41 -11.29 5.76 -4.47
N ASP A 42 -10.00 5.74 -4.13
CA ASP A 42 -9.32 4.55 -3.64
C ASP A 42 -9.59 4.32 -2.15
N LYS A 43 -10.09 3.13 -1.80
CA LYS A 43 -10.42 2.74 -0.44
C LYS A 43 -9.52 1.64 0.14
N VAL A 44 -8.47 1.23 -0.57
CA VAL A 44 -7.59 0.13 -0.13
C VAL A 44 -6.97 0.43 1.24
N VAL A 45 -6.53 1.66 1.47
CA VAL A 45 -6.02 2.11 2.78
C VAL A 45 -7.05 1.84 3.90
N ASN A 46 -8.30 2.27 3.67
CA ASN A 46 -9.37 2.12 4.67
C ASN A 46 -9.63 0.65 4.97
N GLN A 47 -9.76 -0.20 3.95
CA GLN A 47 -10.03 -1.63 4.10
C GLN A 47 -8.90 -2.37 4.82
N VAL A 48 -7.66 -2.07 4.49
CA VAL A 48 -6.49 -2.69 5.13
C VAL A 48 -6.38 -2.28 6.59
N LEU A 49 -6.60 -1.00 6.91
CA LEU A 49 -6.51 -0.51 8.28
C LEU A 49 -7.70 -0.95 9.14
N GLU A 50 -8.87 -1.18 8.55
CA GLU A 50 -10.00 -1.79 9.23
C GLU A 50 -9.66 -3.20 9.71
N VAL A 51 -9.11 -4.05 8.82
CA VAL A 51 -8.64 -5.40 9.18
C VAL A 51 -7.53 -5.33 10.22
N ALA A 52 -6.57 -4.43 10.09
CA ALA A 52 -5.51 -4.25 11.08
C ALA A 52 -6.07 -3.88 12.47
N ALA A 53 -7.07 -3.00 12.51
CA ALA A 53 -7.73 -2.61 13.76
C ALA A 53 -8.56 -3.75 14.37
N GLU A 54 -9.29 -4.53 13.56
CA GLU A 54 -10.02 -5.72 13.99
C GLU A 54 -9.09 -6.78 14.60
N LEU A 55 -7.87 -6.92 14.07
CA LEU A 55 -6.83 -7.80 14.59
C LEU A 55 -6.11 -7.22 15.82
N GLY A 56 -6.47 -6.02 16.25
CA GLY A 56 -5.88 -5.38 17.42
C GLY A 56 -4.50 -4.79 17.23
N LEU A 57 -4.03 -4.64 15.98
CA LEU A 57 -2.71 -4.12 15.68
C LEU A 57 -2.56 -2.66 16.11
N LYS A 58 -1.36 -2.31 16.57
CA LYS A 58 -1.01 -1.00 17.11
C LYS A 58 0.30 -0.47 16.57
N ASN A 59 0.49 0.85 16.71
CA ASN A 59 1.73 1.54 16.41
C ASN A 59 2.18 1.44 14.95
N LEU A 60 1.26 1.18 14.02
CA LEU A 60 1.59 1.08 12.60
C LEU A 60 2.03 2.44 12.05
N THR A 61 2.96 2.40 11.10
CA THR A 61 3.29 3.52 10.23
C THR A 61 2.56 3.34 8.91
N VAL A 62 1.84 4.37 8.48
CA VAL A 62 1.21 4.41 7.15
C VAL A 62 2.06 5.26 6.24
N ALA A 63 2.58 4.65 5.16
CA ALA A 63 3.38 5.31 4.14
C ALA A 63 2.62 5.33 2.82
N LEU A 64 2.02 6.46 2.46
CA LEU A 64 1.27 6.58 1.21
C LEU A 64 1.61 7.85 0.45
N SER A 65 1.45 7.80 -0.88
CA SER A 65 1.80 8.91 -1.75
C SER A 65 0.93 10.14 -1.51
N SER A 66 -0.35 9.96 -1.18
CA SER A 66 -1.27 11.08 -0.99
C SER A 66 -2.42 10.71 -0.06
N VAL A 67 -2.80 11.64 0.81
CA VAL A 67 -3.98 11.54 1.66
C VAL A 67 -5.08 12.45 1.11
N PHE A 68 -6.21 11.83 0.74
CA PHE A 68 -7.38 12.52 0.21
C PHE A 68 -8.56 12.44 1.20
N PRO A 69 -9.65 13.20 0.98
CA PRO A 69 -10.82 13.15 1.84
C PRO A 69 -11.42 11.75 2.03
N VAL A 70 -11.32 10.85 1.05
CA VAL A 70 -11.77 9.45 1.17
C VAL A 70 -11.09 8.69 2.31
N HIS A 71 -9.90 9.11 2.71
CA HIS A 71 -9.15 8.50 3.81
C HIS A 71 -9.55 9.04 5.20
N GLN A 72 -10.69 9.72 5.32
CA GLN A 72 -11.18 10.23 6.62
C GLN A 72 -11.18 9.18 7.74
N PRO A 73 -11.49 7.88 7.51
CA PRO A 73 -11.42 6.85 8.56
C PRO A 73 -10.05 6.74 9.25
N LEU A 74 -8.97 7.19 8.60
CA LEU A 74 -7.62 7.21 9.17
C LEU A 74 -7.55 8.00 10.49
N ILE A 75 -8.44 8.99 10.69
CA ILE A 75 -8.52 9.78 11.93
C ILE A 75 -8.83 8.89 13.14
N GLU A 76 -9.74 7.93 13.00
CA GLU A 76 -10.08 7.01 14.08
C GLU A 76 -8.94 6.03 14.36
N HIS A 77 -8.19 5.63 13.35
CA HIS A 77 -6.98 4.82 13.52
C HIS A 77 -5.86 5.58 14.25
N PHE A 78 -5.76 6.91 14.08
CA PHE A 78 -4.86 7.75 14.88
C PHE A 78 -5.31 7.79 16.35
N LYS A 79 -6.58 8.05 16.60
CA LYS A 79 -7.14 8.12 17.97
C LYS A 79 -7.02 6.80 18.72
N SER A 80 -7.25 5.68 18.04
CA SER A 80 -7.18 4.33 18.63
C SER A 80 -5.75 3.84 18.85
N GLY A 81 -4.74 4.52 18.27
CA GLY A 81 -3.35 4.08 18.30
C GLY A 81 -3.03 2.92 17.37
N THR A 82 -3.94 2.53 16.49
CA THR A 82 -3.66 1.57 15.40
C THR A 82 -2.59 2.13 14.48
N VAL A 83 -2.70 3.41 14.12
CA VAL A 83 -1.68 4.15 13.35
C VAL A 83 -1.14 5.27 14.21
N THR A 84 0.18 5.35 14.35
CA THR A 84 0.87 6.39 15.15
C THR A 84 1.81 7.26 14.32
N HIS A 85 2.11 6.86 13.09
CA HIS A 85 2.97 7.59 12.19
C HIS A 85 2.39 7.66 10.78
N LEU A 86 2.63 8.80 10.13
CA LEU A 86 2.25 9.05 8.74
C LEU A 86 3.46 9.59 7.97
N ASP A 87 3.80 8.94 6.86
CA ASP A 87 4.79 9.39 5.87
C ASP A 87 4.07 9.56 4.53
N THR A 88 4.02 10.77 4.01
CA THR A 88 3.24 11.06 2.79
C THR A 88 3.86 12.20 1.98
N ASN A 89 3.35 12.41 0.77
CA ASN A 89 3.77 13.52 -0.11
C ASN A 89 2.72 14.62 -0.23
N TYR A 90 1.46 14.25 -0.01
CA TYR A 90 0.33 15.15 -0.13
C TYR A 90 -0.72 14.86 0.93
N LEU A 91 -1.30 15.91 1.47
CA LEU A 91 -2.28 15.80 2.54
C LEU A 91 -3.38 16.84 2.33
N SER A 92 -4.64 16.41 2.36
CA SER A 92 -5.79 17.31 2.21
C SER A 92 -7.02 16.82 2.97
N GLY A 93 -8.01 17.71 3.09
CA GLY A 93 -9.30 17.40 3.67
C GLY A 93 -9.29 17.16 5.18
N PRO A 94 -10.24 16.35 5.69
CA PRO A 94 -10.44 16.14 7.12
C PRO A 94 -9.21 15.60 7.85
N VAL A 95 -8.43 14.74 7.22
CA VAL A 95 -7.22 14.17 7.82
C VAL A 95 -6.16 15.25 8.05
N ALA A 96 -5.97 16.15 7.06
CA ALA A 96 -5.06 17.27 7.20
C ALA A 96 -5.46 18.19 8.36
N GLN A 97 -6.75 18.48 8.48
CA GLN A 97 -7.29 19.29 9.57
C GLN A 97 -7.07 18.62 10.93
N ALA A 98 -7.39 17.33 11.06
CA ALA A 98 -7.19 16.59 12.31
C ALA A 98 -5.72 16.56 12.76
N ILE A 99 -4.79 16.38 11.81
CA ILE A 99 -3.35 16.41 12.09
C ILE A 99 -2.92 17.82 12.55
N SER A 100 -3.40 18.87 11.89
CA SER A 100 -3.13 20.25 12.30
C SER A 100 -3.67 20.60 13.69
N GLN A 101 -4.70 19.87 14.13
CA GLN A 101 -5.28 19.98 15.48
C GLN A 101 -4.62 19.05 16.51
N GLY A 102 -3.55 18.33 16.13
CA GLY A 102 -2.75 17.54 17.07
C GLY A 102 -3.30 16.14 17.35
N VAL A 103 -4.03 15.52 16.41
CA VAL A 103 -4.53 14.13 16.57
C VAL A 103 -3.39 13.12 16.70
N LEU A 104 -2.22 13.40 16.14
CA LEU A 104 -1.00 12.61 16.29
C LEU A 104 -0.08 13.24 17.32
N ALA A 105 0.49 12.42 18.20
CA ALA A 105 1.44 12.87 19.22
C ALA A 105 2.83 13.25 18.63
N LYS A 106 3.15 12.72 17.46
CA LYS A 106 4.43 12.96 16.77
C LYS A 106 4.19 13.65 15.43
N PRO A 107 5.15 14.48 14.96
CA PRO A 107 5.07 15.08 13.65
C PRO A 107 4.97 14.02 12.54
N ILE A 108 4.23 14.35 11.48
CA ILE A 108 4.22 13.55 10.26
C ILE A 108 5.48 13.82 9.43
N MET A 109 5.83 12.86 8.56
CA MET A 109 6.87 13.06 7.55
C MET A 109 6.20 13.47 6.23
N LEU A 110 6.56 14.65 5.74
CA LEU A 110 6.20 15.10 4.39
C LEU A 110 7.42 15.04 3.48
N ARG A 111 7.32 14.25 2.42
CA ARG A 111 8.39 14.07 1.43
C ARG A 111 8.02 14.71 0.10
N THR A 112 9.02 15.06 -0.69
CA THR A 112 8.82 15.32 -2.11
C THR A 112 8.55 14.01 -2.85
N HIS A 113 7.98 14.08 -4.06
CA HIS A 113 7.69 12.90 -4.88
C HIS A 113 8.93 12.01 -5.07
N GLY A 114 10.01 12.57 -5.61
CA GLY A 114 11.27 11.83 -5.75
C GLY A 114 11.95 11.49 -4.42
N GLY A 115 11.73 12.32 -3.38
CA GLY A 115 12.26 12.09 -2.04
C GLY A 115 11.70 10.84 -1.37
N ARG A 116 10.45 10.45 -1.64
CA ARG A 116 9.88 9.21 -1.12
C ARG A 116 10.53 7.99 -1.78
N ALA A 117 10.60 7.94 -3.11
CA ALA A 117 11.26 6.85 -3.82
C ALA A 117 12.71 6.68 -3.34
N ARG A 118 13.47 7.79 -3.29
CA ARG A 118 14.83 7.77 -2.76
C ARG A 118 14.90 7.24 -1.32
N ALA A 119 13.97 7.67 -0.44
CA ALA A 119 13.97 7.23 0.95
C ALA A 119 13.78 5.72 1.11
N ILE A 120 12.95 5.11 0.26
CA ILE A 120 12.76 3.65 0.20
C ILE A 120 14.04 2.99 -0.32
N GLU A 121 14.56 3.43 -1.47
CA GLU A 121 15.72 2.83 -2.13
C GLU A 121 17.00 2.90 -1.27
N CYS A 122 17.18 3.95 -0.47
CA CYS A 122 18.34 4.10 0.41
C CYS A 122 18.10 3.64 1.86
N GLY A 123 16.96 2.99 2.14
CA GLY A 123 16.64 2.43 3.46
C GLY A 123 16.25 3.44 4.54
N GLN A 124 16.01 4.72 4.19
CA GLN A 124 15.50 5.72 5.14
C GLN A 124 14.01 5.51 5.49
N LEU A 125 13.27 4.88 4.58
CA LEU A 125 11.90 4.45 4.78
C LEU A 125 11.84 2.96 4.45
N HIS A 126 11.86 2.13 5.48
CA HIS A 126 11.64 0.69 5.32
C HIS A 126 10.14 0.40 5.17
N ILE A 127 9.79 -0.47 4.23
CA ILE A 127 8.42 -0.92 3.99
C ILE A 127 8.33 -2.41 4.33
N ASP A 128 7.55 -2.75 5.33
CA ASP A 128 7.30 -4.15 5.69
C ASP A 128 6.30 -4.77 4.70
N VAL A 129 5.19 -4.09 4.42
CA VAL A 129 4.18 -4.56 3.47
C VAL A 129 3.73 -3.43 2.55
N ALA A 130 3.85 -3.64 1.24
CA ALA A 130 3.34 -2.72 0.23
C ALA A 130 2.02 -3.24 -0.35
N PHE A 131 0.96 -2.46 -0.24
CA PHE A 131 -0.33 -2.69 -0.89
C PHE A 131 -0.41 -1.86 -2.16
N ILE A 132 -0.46 -2.52 -3.30
CA ILE A 132 -0.47 -1.87 -4.61
C ILE A 132 -1.79 -2.17 -5.30
N ALA A 133 -2.67 -1.16 -5.35
CA ALA A 133 -3.86 -1.22 -6.17
C ALA A 133 -3.45 -1.09 -7.65
N ALA A 134 -3.82 -2.06 -8.47
CA ALA A 134 -3.48 -2.09 -9.89
C ALA A 134 -4.72 -2.33 -10.75
N PRO A 135 -4.81 -1.66 -11.94
CA PRO A 135 -5.90 -1.84 -12.89
C PRO A 135 -6.10 -3.28 -13.37
N ALA A 136 -5.02 -4.05 -13.44
CA ALA A 136 -5.05 -5.47 -13.77
C ALA A 136 -3.90 -6.22 -13.12
N ALA A 137 -4.16 -7.48 -12.78
CA ALA A 137 -3.15 -8.41 -12.30
C ALA A 137 -3.41 -9.82 -12.86
N ASP A 138 -2.39 -10.68 -12.85
CA ASP A 138 -2.55 -12.11 -13.11
C ASP A 138 -2.30 -12.96 -11.86
N SER A 139 -2.60 -14.24 -11.95
CA SER A 139 -2.48 -15.20 -10.83
C SER A 139 -1.03 -15.44 -10.37
N TYR A 140 -0.05 -14.91 -11.06
CA TYR A 140 1.36 -14.96 -10.68
C TYR A 140 1.83 -13.70 -9.95
N GLY A 141 1.02 -12.64 -9.98
CA GLY A 141 1.34 -11.36 -9.34
C GLY A 141 2.03 -10.36 -10.27
N ASN A 142 1.94 -10.54 -11.60
CA ASN A 142 2.29 -9.47 -12.52
C ASN A 142 1.21 -8.39 -12.48
N LEU A 143 1.61 -7.12 -12.49
CA LEU A 143 0.71 -5.98 -12.44
C LEU A 143 0.82 -5.15 -13.71
N SER A 144 -0.30 -4.63 -14.17
CA SER A 144 -0.34 -3.67 -15.28
C SER A 144 -1.17 -2.45 -14.91
N GLY A 145 -0.59 -1.27 -15.13
CA GLY A 145 -1.30 -0.01 -15.02
C GLY A 145 -1.99 0.42 -16.31
N ILE A 146 -1.73 -0.26 -17.43
CA ILE A 146 -2.25 0.11 -18.76
C ILE A 146 -3.20 -0.92 -19.35
N ALA A 147 -3.44 -2.03 -18.66
CA ALA A 147 -4.45 -3.02 -19.00
C ALA A 147 -5.71 -2.85 -18.13
N GLY A 148 -6.84 -3.35 -18.63
CA GLY A 148 -8.11 -3.35 -17.91
C GLY A 148 -8.90 -2.04 -18.03
N PRO A 149 -10.15 -2.06 -17.51
CA PRO A 149 -11.10 -0.95 -17.68
C PRO A 149 -10.73 0.32 -16.91
N THR A 150 -9.86 0.21 -15.91
CA THR A 150 -9.42 1.31 -15.05
C THR A 150 -7.98 1.72 -15.30
N ALA A 151 -7.47 1.50 -16.51
CA ALA A 151 -6.10 1.83 -16.89
C ALA A 151 -5.73 3.27 -16.49
N CYS A 152 -4.59 3.43 -15.80
CA CYS A 152 -4.14 4.71 -15.25
C CYS A 152 -2.77 5.17 -15.79
N GLY A 153 -2.12 4.35 -16.62
CA GLY A 153 -0.76 4.55 -17.11
C GLY A 153 0.26 3.66 -16.40
N SER A 154 1.53 4.03 -16.43
CA SER A 154 2.58 3.26 -15.76
C SER A 154 2.41 3.29 -14.24
N LEU A 155 2.76 2.22 -13.56
CA LEU A 155 2.82 2.12 -12.10
C LEU A 155 4.20 2.54 -11.55
N GLY A 156 4.92 3.40 -12.26
CA GLY A 156 6.32 3.73 -11.97
C GLY A 156 6.58 4.21 -10.54
N TYR A 157 5.65 4.95 -9.95
CA TYR A 157 5.80 5.44 -8.58
C TYR A 157 5.59 4.34 -7.52
N ALA A 158 4.92 3.23 -7.87
CA ALA A 158 4.78 2.06 -7.02
C ALA A 158 5.97 1.08 -7.13
N PHE A 159 6.85 1.31 -8.08
CA PHE A 159 7.96 0.40 -8.36
C PHE A 159 8.94 0.27 -7.18
N PRO A 160 9.40 1.36 -6.52
CA PRO A 160 10.26 1.24 -5.34
C PRO A 160 9.59 0.47 -4.20
N ASP A 161 8.28 0.65 -3.99
CA ASP A 161 7.52 -0.10 -2.98
C ASP A 161 7.52 -1.60 -3.30
N ALA A 162 7.22 -1.97 -4.55
CA ALA A 162 7.22 -3.36 -4.97
C ALA A 162 8.60 -4.01 -4.87
N GLU A 163 9.66 -3.26 -5.16
CA GLU A 163 11.02 -3.76 -5.22
C GLU A 163 11.65 -3.91 -3.84
N TYR A 164 11.40 -2.97 -2.93
CA TYR A 164 12.11 -2.88 -1.65
C TYR A 164 11.28 -3.26 -0.42
N ALA A 165 9.96 -3.43 -0.52
CA ALA A 165 9.15 -3.95 0.57
C ALA A 165 9.49 -5.42 0.87
N ASP A 166 9.36 -5.83 2.13
CA ASP A 166 9.53 -7.23 2.50
C ASP A 166 8.43 -8.11 1.88
N HIS A 167 7.20 -7.59 1.86
CA HIS A 167 6.06 -8.22 1.21
C HIS A 167 5.33 -7.25 0.30
N THR A 168 4.88 -7.73 -0.86
CA THR A 168 4.08 -6.95 -1.80
C THR A 168 2.73 -7.63 -2.02
N VAL A 169 1.65 -6.89 -1.80
CA VAL A 169 0.27 -7.33 -1.99
C VAL A 169 -0.35 -6.54 -3.13
N ALA A 170 -0.68 -7.23 -4.22
CA ALA A 170 -1.45 -6.65 -5.31
C ALA A 170 -2.95 -6.69 -4.99
N VAL A 171 -3.64 -5.57 -5.15
CA VAL A 171 -5.09 -5.48 -5.02
C VAL A 171 -5.68 -5.10 -6.38
N THR A 172 -6.54 -5.94 -6.93
CA THR A 172 -7.16 -5.70 -8.22
C THR A 172 -8.58 -6.26 -8.26
N ASP A 173 -9.44 -5.63 -9.00
CA ASP A 173 -10.78 -6.12 -9.38
C ASP A 173 -10.82 -6.70 -10.82
N TYR A 174 -9.65 -6.73 -11.49
CA TYR A 174 -9.53 -7.26 -12.85
C TYR A 174 -8.38 -8.28 -12.94
N LEU A 175 -8.70 -9.50 -12.51
CA LEU A 175 -7.78 -10.63 -12.62
C LEU A 175 -7.84 -11.21 -14.04
N VAL A 176 -6.70 -11.31 -14.70
CA VAL A 176 -6.58 -11.87 -16.05
C VAL A 176 -5.78 -13.16 -16.06
N ALA A 177 -5.90 -13.92 -17.14
CA ALA A 177 -5.11 -15.13 -17.35
C ALA A 177 -3.62 -14.78 -17.46
N TYR A 178 -2.76 -15.65 -16.91
CA TYR A 178 -1.31 -15.57 -17.14
C TYR A 178 -0.96 -15.98 -18.60
N PRO A 179 -0.02 -15.29 -19.25
CA PRO A 179 0.71 -14.13 -18.78
C PRO A 179 -0.01 -12.81 -19.06
N LEU A 180 -0.08 -11.94 -18.05
CA LEU A 180 -0.51 -10.55 -18.25
C LEU A 180 0.47 -9.82 -19.15
N THR A 181 -0.03 -9.16 -20.19
CA THR A 181 0.79 -8.37 -21.12
C THR A 181 0.03 -7.11 -21.52
N PRO A 182 0.66 -5.92 -21.46
CA PRO A 182 2.01 -5.64 -20.98
C PRO A 182 2.08 -5.59 -19.44
N VAL A 183 3.27 -5.89 -18.91
CA VAL A 183 3.54 -5.84 -17.47
C VAL A 183 4.18 -4.50 -17.10
N SER A 184 3.65 -3.84 -16.06
CA SER A 184 4.26 -2.66 -15.44
C SER A 184 5.20 -3.07 -14.30
N ILE A 185 4.73 -3.93 -13.40
CA ILE A 185 5.52 -4.49 -12.28
C ILE A 185 5.50 -6.01 -12.39
N PRO A 186 6.64 -6.66 -12.63
CA PRO A 186 6.70 -8.11 -12.75
C PRO A 186 6.62 -8.80 -11.39
N GLN A 187 6.09 -10.00 -11.37
CA GLN A 187 5.89 -10.85 -10.18
C GLN A 187 7.18 -11.18 -9.39
N SER A 188 8.32 -10.92 -9.97
CA SER A 188 9.63 -11.12 -9.34
C SER A 188 10.05 -9.99 -8.40
N ARG A 189 9.23 -8.94 -8.28
CA ARG A 189 9.49 -7.76 -7.46
C ARG A 189 8.68 -7.78 -6.18
#